data_a4bc7aa1cc37ddc3e0800d9a08cfa260
#
_entry.id   a4bc7aa1cc37ddc3e0800d9a08cfa260
#
_cell.length_a   1.000
_cell.length_b   1.000
_cell.length_c   1.000
_cell.angle_alpha   90.00
_cell.angle_beta   90.00
_cell.angle_gamma   90.00
#
_symmetry.space_group_name_H-M   'P 1'
#
loop_
_entity.id
_entity.type
_entity.pdbx_description
1 polymer ?
#
loop_
_entity_poly.entity_id
_entity_poly.type
_entity_poly.pdbx_seq_one_letter_code
_entity_poly.pdbx_strand_id
1 'polypeptide(L)'
;AWARGAADGAITRDMALAHFAEIAEASKLPVNADFEGGFADAPADVAESVRLCVETGVSGLSIEDYTGNMADPLYDFDLAVARVKAARQAIDKSGADVLLTGRSEGLIRGRPDLDEAIRRLQAYSAAGADCLYAPGLATREQISAVVKAVAPKPVNVLMGTPSELTVKDIEALGGRRISVGGALARAAWGGFIRAAKMIAEGGSFKGFENAAPGAEINKALKS
;
A
#
# COMPACT_ATOMS: atom_id res chain seq x y z
N ALA A 1 6.20 -8.41 4.89
CA ALA A 1 6.05 -9.85 5.13
C ALA A 1 7.22 -10.64 4.52
N TRP A 2 7.42 -10.65 3.21
CA TRP A 2 8.41 -11.49 2.51
C TRP A 2 9.87 -11.24 2.96
N ALA A 3 10.26 -10.01 3.21
CA ALA A 3 11.59 -9.69 3.74
C ALA A 3 11.86 -10.27 5.14
N ARG A 4 10.80 -10.62 5.87
CA ARG A 4 10.85 -11.27 7.18
C ARG A 4 10.60 -12.79 7.10
N GLY A 5 10.54 -13.36 5.89
CA GLY A 5 10.24 -14.78 5.69
C GLY A 5 8.81 -15.19 6.01
N ALA A 6 7.89 -14.22 6.08
CA ALA A 6 6.47 -14.44 6.36
C ALA A 6 5.63 -14.30 5.08
N ALA A 7 4.52 -15.02 5.01
CA ALA A 7 3.52 -14.84 3.96
C ALA A 7 2.83 -13.48 4.11
N ASP A 8 2.20 -13.01 3.03
CA ASP A 8 1.38 -11.80 3.05
C ASP A 8 0.21 -11.97 4.04
N GLY A 9 -0.08 -10.94 4.84
CA GLY A 9 -1.06 -10.99 5.91
C GLY A 9 -0.67 -11.81 7.16
N ALA A 10 0.54 -12.37 7.22
CA ALA A 10 0.97 -13.21 8.36
C ALA A 10 1.84 -12.46 9.40
N ILE A 11 2.04 -11.16 9.24
CA ILE A 11 2.79 -10.36 10.22
C ILE A 11 1.86 -9.78 11.28
N THR A 12 2.36 -9.65 12.50
CA THR A 12 1.63 -8.96 13.58
C THR A 12 1.83 -7.45 13.49
N ARG A 13 0.97 -6.68 14.18
CA ARG A 13 1.12 -5.24 14.31
C ARG A 13 2.53 -4.86 14.80
N ASP A 14 3.01 -5.49 15.85
CA ASP A 14 4.30 -5.14 16.45
C ASP A 14 5.46 -5.45 15.51
N MET A 15 5.39 -6.53 14.72
CA MET A 15 6.37 -6.81 13.66
C MET A 15 6.35 -5.76 12.56
N ALA A 16 5.16 -5.29 12.17
CA ALA A 16 5.01 -4.22 11.18
C ALA A 16 5.59 -2.90 11.69
N LEU A 17 5.25 -2.51 12.93
CA LEU A 17 5.74 -1.28 13.57
C LEU A 17 7.27 -1.28 13.69
N ALA A 18 7.87 -2.38 14.16
CA ALA A 18 9.32 -2.50 14.24
C ALA A 18 9.98 -2.35 12.86
N HIS A 19 9.38 -2.94 11.82
CA HIS A 19 9.91 -2.82 10.46
C HIS A 19 9.75 -1.42 9.86
N PHE A 20 8.66 -0.71 10.15
CA PHE A 20 8.50 0.68 9.73
C PHE A 20 9.53 1.60 10.38
N ALA A 21 9.80 1.42 11.67
CA ALA A 21 10.84 2.17 12.36
C ALA A 21 12.23 1.94 11.74
N GLU A 22 12.60 0.67 11.47
CA GLU A 22 13.86 0.34 10.78
C GLU A 22 14.00 1.05 9.42
N ILE A 23 12.91 1.07 8.61
CA ILE A 23 12.93 1.71 7.28
C ILE A 23 12.96 3.24 7.41
N ALA A 24 12.18 3.80 8.33
CA ALA A 24 12.13 5.25 8.54
C ALA A 24 13.48 5.79 9.03
N GLU A 25 14.16 5.07 9.92
CA GLU A 25 15.50 5.43 10.40
C GLU A 25 16.56 5.31 9.30
N ALA A 26 16.45 4.29 8.45
CA ALA A 26 17.43 4.03 7.38
C ALA A 26 17.29 4.95 6.16
N SER A 27 16.16 5.66 6.00
CA SER A 27 15.84 6.42 4.80
C SER A 27 15.69 7.92 5.10
N LYS A 28 16.27 8.75 4.22
CA LYS A 28 15.98 10.20 4.20
C LYS A 28 14.74 10.54 3.38
N LEU A 29 14.17 9.56 2.68
CA LEU A 29 12.96 9.75 1.89
C LEU A 29 11.72 9.54 2.78
N PRO A 30 10.61 10.23 2.48
CA PRO A 30 9.36 10.00 3.19
C PRO A 30 8.91 8.53 3.06
N VAL A 31 8.64 7.89 4.19
CA VAL A 31 8.17 6.50 4.24
C VAL A 31 6.66 6.48 4.43
N ASN A 32 5.95 5.76 3.55
CA ASN A 32 4.52 5.50 3.71
C ASN A 32 4.30 4.04 4.10
N ALA A 33 3.71 3.81 5.26
CA ALA A 33 3.37 2.49 5.75
C ALA A 33 2.12 1.93 5.05
N ASP A 34 2.22 0.75 4.47
CA ASP A 34 1.06 -0.09 4.17
C ASP A 34 0.62 -0.74 5.49
N PHE A 35 -0.32 -0.08 6.18
CA PHE A 35 -0.72 -0.43 7.54
C PHE A 35 -1.98 -1.30 7.56
N GLU A 36 -2.33 -1.88 6.42
CA GLU A 36 -3.50 -2.76 6.24
C GLU A 36 -4.77 -2.14 6.85
N GLY A 37 -5.56 -2.89 7.60
CA GLY A 37 -6.71 -2.38 8.35
C GLY A 37 -6.35 -1.79 9.71
N GLY A 38 -5.08 -1.46 9.99
CA GLY A 38 -4.65 -0.98 11.31
C GLY A 38 -4.53 -2.10 12.35
N PHE A 39 -4.54 -3.35 11.93
CA PHE A 39 -4.46 -4.54 12.79
C PHE A 39 -5.53 -4.59 13.89
N ALA A 40 -6.69 -3.99 13.64
CA ALA A 40 -7.79 -3.91 14.59
C ALA A 40 -9.12 -3.69 13.88
N ASP A 41 -10.23 -4.10 14.50
CA ASP A 41 -11.59 -3.94 13.95
C ASP A 41 -12.27 -2.68 14.49
N ALA A 42 -12.26 -2.49 15.80
CA ALA A 42 -12.94 -1.36 16.43
C ALA A 42 -12.19 -0.05 16.17
N PRO A 43 -12.91 1.07 15.90
CA PRO A 43 -12.28 2.37 15.64
C PRO A 43 -11.32 2.85 16.73
N ALA A 44 -11.62 2.57 18.01
CA ALA A 44 -10.74 2.95 19.13
C ALA A 44 -9.40 2.21 19.08
N ASP A 45 -9.40 0.93 18.72
CA ASP A 45 -8.20 0.11 18.63
C ASP A 45 -7.38 0.46 17.37
N VAL A 46 -8.08 0.84 16.26
CA VAL A 46 -7.42 1.43 15.07
C VAL A 46 -6.72 2.73 15.44
N ALA A 47 -7.35 3.61 16.23
CA ALA A 47 -6.73 4.85 16.68
C ALA A 47 -5.45 4.60 17.49
N GLU A 48 -5.47 3.61 18.40
CA GLU A 48 -4.28 3.24 19.18
C GLU A 48 -3.18 2.65 18.27
N SER A 49 -3.52 1.77 17.33
CA SER A 49 -2.57 1.24 16.36
C SER A 49 -1.94 2.35 15.51
N VAL A 50 -2.73 3.32 15.07
CA VAL A 50 -2.24 4.48 14.29
C VAL A 50 -1.34 5.37 15.14
N ARG A 51 -1.66 5.62 16.41
CA ARG A 51 -0.79 6.34 17.33
C ARG A 51 0.60 5.71 17.40
N LEU A 52 0.65 4.39 17.57
CA LEU A 52 1.91 3.63 17.58
C LEU A 52 2.65 3.69 16.23
N CYS A 53 1.89 3.66 15.11
CA CYS A 53 2.50 3.77 13.78
C CYS A 53 3.13 5.14 13.54
N VAL A 54 2.49 6.22 13.99
CA VAL A 54 3.05 7.57 13.91
C VAL A 54 4.38 7.69 14.67
N GLU A 55 4.50 7.04 15.82
CA GLU A 55 5.73 7.01 16.62
C GLU A 55 6.92 6.33 15.93
N THR A 56 6.68 5.54 14.87
CA THR A 56 7.77 4.92 14.08
C THR A 56 8.50 5.89 13.16
N GLY A 57 8.04 7.14 13.02
CA GLY A 57 8.65 8.15 12.16
C GLY A 57 8.23 8.08 10.70
N VAL A 58 7.18 7.34 10.36
CA VAL A 58 6.62 7.32 9.00
C VAL A 58 5.99 8.67 8.64
N SER A 59 6.07 9.06 7.37
CA SER A 59 5.47 10.28 6.84
C SER A 59 4.04 10.09 6.33
N GLY A 60 3.56 8.85 6.30
CA GLY A 60 2.20 8.51 5.90
C GLY A 60 1.87 7.06 6.21
N LEU A 61 0.58 6.77 6.27
CA LEU A 61 0.06 5.42 6.45
C LEU A 61 -1.26 5.25 5.68
N SER A 62 -1.66 4.00 5.44
CA SER A 62 -2.97 3.67 4.87
C SER A 62 -3.84 2.95 5.89
N ILE A 63 -5.15 3.16 5.80
CA ILE A 63 -6.18 2.34 6.47
C ILE A 63 -7.14 1.83 5.41
N GLU A 64 -7.28 0.52 5.31
CA GLU A 64 -8.17 -0.14 4.36
C GLU A 64 -9.43 -0.70 5.02
N ASP A 65 -10.42 -0.96 4.18
CA ASP A 65 -11.73 -1.51 4.58
C ASP A 65 -11.84 -3.03 4.42
N TYR A 66 -10.74 -3.75 4.22
CA TYR A 66 -10.72 -5.21 4.17
C TYR A 66 -10.79 -5.82 5.57
N THR A 67 -11.71 -6.78 5.76
CA THR A 67 -11.93 -7.46 7.05
C THR A 67 -10.93 -8.57 7.35
N GLY A 68 -10.10 -8.98 6.38
CA GLY A 68 -9.31 -10.20 6.47
C GLY A 68 -10.07 -11.47 6.09
N ASN A 69 -11.40 -11.40 5.89
CA ASN A 69 -12.26 -12.53 5.55
C ASN A 69 -12.81 -12.42 4.12
N MET A 70 -12.40 -13.32 3.24
CA MET A 70 -12.87 -13.32 1.84
C MET A 70 -14.36 -13.63 1.66
N ALA A 71 -15.03 -14.24 2.65
CA ALA A 71 -16.47 -14.51 2.59
C ALA A 71 -17.30 -13.22 2.83
N ASP A 72 -16.77 -12.33 3.68
CA ASP A 72 -17.32 -11.00 3.93
C ASP A 72 -16.18 -9.97 3.90
N PRO A 73 -15.74 -9.58 2.68
CA PRO A 73 -14.44 -8.94 2.54
C PRO A 73 -14.37 -7.48 2.99
N LEU A 74 -15.50 -6.79 3.08
CA LEU A 74 -15.49 -5.36 3.41
C LEU A 74 -16.22 -5.11 4.72
N TYR A 75 -15.62 -4.28 5.56
CA TYR A 75 -16.37 -3.73 6.70
C TYR A 75 -17.63 -3.02 6.23
N ASP A 76 -18.66 -3.08 7.09
CA ASP A 76 -19.84 -2.22 6.93
C ASP A 76 -19.41 -0.78 6.64
N PHE A 77 -20.20 -0.08 5.81
CA PHE A 77 -19.84 1.24 5.32
C PHE A 77 -19.58 2.23 6.45
N ASP A 78 -20.48 2.32 7.43
CA ASP A 78 -20.37 3.28 8.53
C ASP A 78 -19.19 2.93 9.45
N LEU A 79 -18.96 1.64 9.68
CA LEU A 79 -17.80 1.17 10.43
C LEU A 79 -16.49 1.51 9.71
N ALA A 80 -16.39 1.28 8.41
CA ALA A 80 -15.21 1.62 7.63
C ALA A 80 -14.91 3.13 7.71
N VAL A 81 -15.94 3.98 7.58
CA VAL A 81 -15.80 5.44 7.72
C VAL A 81 -15.36 5.82 9.13
N ALA A 82 -15.95 5.23 10.16
CA ALA A 82 -15.57 5.49 11.56
C ALA A 82 -14.10 5.11 11.84
N ARG A 83 -13.58 4.04 11.24
CA ARG A 83 -12.19 3.59 11.34
C ARG A 83 -11.23 4.62 10.73
N VAL A 84 -11.52 5.13 9.53
CA VAL A 84 -10.73 6.19 8.88
C VAL A 84 -10.76 7.49 9.72
N LYS A 85 -11.93 7.86 10.24
CA LYS A 85 -12.07 9.03 11.11
C LYS A 85 -11.26 8.89 12.40
N ALA A 86 -11.26 7.72 13.01
CA ALA A 86 -10.49 7.44 14.22
C ALA A 86 -8.97 7.51 13.96
N ALA A 87 -8.52 6.98 12.81
CA ALA A 87 -7.15 7.09 12.35
C ALA A 87 -6.73 8.56 12.19
N ARG A 88 -7.54 9.40 11.51
CA ARG A 88 -7.26 10.84 11.35
C ARG A 88 -7.15 11.54 12.71
N GLN A 89 -8.09 11.29 13.61
CA GLN A 89 -8.06 11.87 14.95
C GLN A 89 -6.82 11.48 15.76
N ALA A 90 -6.33 10.24 15.61
CA ALA A 90 -5.10 9.81 16.27
C ALA A 90 -3.87 10.56 15.73
N ILE A 91 -3.79 10.73 14.39
CA ILE A 91 -2.71 11.53 13.78
C ILE A 91 -2.79 12.99 14.24
N ASP A 92 -3.96 13.62 14.23
CA ASP A 92 -4.13 15.01 14.64
C ASP A 92 -3.71 15.23 16.10
N LYS A 93 -4.07 14.31 16.99
CA LYS A 93 -3.69 14.35 18.40
C LYS A 93 -2.18 14.24 18.63
N SER A 94 -1.47 13.55 17.74
CA SER A 94 -0.01 13.41 17.85
C SER A 94 0.74 14.70 17.53
N GLY A 95 0.13 15.62 16.79
CA GLY A 95 0.76 16.82 16.27
C GLY A 95 1.79 16.56 15.14
N ALA A 96 1.95 15.31 14.70
CA ALA A 96 2.88 14.96 13.64
C ALA A 96 2.27 15.20 12.24
N ASP A 97 3.12 15.58 11.30
CA ASP A 97 2.75 15.74 9.88
C ASP A 97 2.78 14.39 9.16
N VAL A 98 1.73 13.59 9.37
CA VAL A 98 1.58 12.25 8.79
C VAL A 98 0.34 12.21 7.90
N LEU A 99 0.51 11.80 6.65
CA LEU A 99 -0.56 11.69 5.67
C LEU A 99 -1.36 10.40 5.86
N LEU A 100 -2.69 10.51 5.88
CA LEU A 100 -3.60 9.37 5.92
C LEU A 100 -4.11 9.03 4.53
N THR A 101 -3.91 7.79 4.09
CA THR A 101 -4.52 7.26 2.88
C THR A 101 -5.72 6.40 3.23
N GLY A 102 -6.92 6.82 2.81
CA GLY A 102 -8.13 5.99 2.89
C GLY A 102 -8.19 5.02 1.71
N ARG A 103 -8.26 3.71 1.97
CA ARG A 103 -8.17 2.67 0.96
C ARG A 103 -9.44 1.83 0.91
N SER A 104 -10.03 1.67 -0.29
CA SER A 104 -11.18 0.81 -0.54
C SER A 104 -10.77 -0.42 -1.34
N GLU A 105 -10.90 -1.60 -0.74
CA GLU A 105 -10.40 -2.89 -1.24
C GLU A 105 -11.37 -3.61 -2.18
N GLY A 106 -12.60 -3.17 -2.30
CA GLY A 106 -13.68 -3.89 -2.98
C GLY A 106 -13.30 -4.45 -4.35
N LEU A 107 -12.65 -3.63 -5.19
CA LEU A 107 -12.31 -4.01 -6.57
C LEU A 107 -11.37 -5.23 -6.67
N ILE A 108 -10.54 -5.48 -5.66
CA ILE A 108 -9.62 -6.62 -5.64
C ILE A 108 -10.04 -7.73 -4.68
N ARG A 109 -11.15 -7.54 -3.96
CA ARG A 109 -11.69 -8.51 -3.00
C ARG A 109 -13.02 -9.14 -3.45
N GLY A 110 -13.22 -9.26 -4.77
CA GLY A 110 -14.42 -9.90 -5.33
C GLY A 110 -15.69 -9.05 -5.27
N ARG A 111 -15.58 -7.75 -5.05
CA ARG A 111 -16.66 -6.76 -5.13
C ARG A 111 -16.32 -5.68 -6.19
N PRO A 112 -16.34 -6.03 -7.50
CA PRO A 112 -15.87 -5.14 -8.57
C PRO A 112 -16.90 -4.06 -8.92
N ASP A 113 -17.38 -3.33 -7.92
CA ASP A 113 -18.34 -2.23 -8.03
C ASP A 113 -17.59 -0.91 -7.91
N LEU A 114 -17.46 -0.18 -9.04
CA LEU A 114 -16.76 1.09 -9.09
C LEU A 114 -17.54 2.20 -8.37
N ASP A 115 -18.86 2.19 -8.43
CA ASP A 115 -19.70 3.21 -7.80
C ASP A 115 -19.63 3.06 -6.27
N GLU A 116 -19.64 1.83 -5.76
CA GLU A 116 -19.43 1.59 -4.33
C GLU A 116 -18.03 2.00 -3.89
N ALA A 117 -17.00 1.70 -4.67
CA ALA A 117 -15.64 2.15 -4.37
C ALA A 117 -15.56 3.69 -4.31
N ILE A 118 -16.16 4.39 -5.28
CA ILE A 118 -16.22 5.86 -5.31
C ILE A 118 -16.98 6.39 -4.08
N ARG A 119 -18.13 5.81 -3.75
CA ARG A 119 -18.94 6.21 -2.58
C ARG A 119 -18.12 6.10 -1.28
N ARG A 120 -17.37 5.00 -1.10
CA ARG A 120 -16.49 4.80 0.05
C ARG A 120 -15.36 5.82 0.08
N LEU A 121 -14.67 6.03 -1.04
CA LEU A 121 -13.58 7.01 -1.13
C LEU A 121 -14.04 8.44 -0.82
N GLN A 122 -15.22 8.84 -1.28
CA GLN A 122 -15.82 10.15 -0.93
C GLN A 122 -16.07 10.25 0.59
N ALA A 123 -16.58 9.21 1.21
CA ALA A 123 -16.79 9.16 2.65
C ALA A 123 -15.47 9.17 3.43
N TYR A 124 -14.42 8.48 2.95
CA TYR A 124 -13.09 8.53 3.57
C TYR A 124 -12.45 9.91 3.43
N SER A 125 -12.66 10.58 2.28
CA SER A 125 -12.27 11.99 2.11
C SER A 125 -12.92 12.88 3.16
N ALA A 126 -14.23 12.76 3.36
CA ALA A 126 -14.99 13.51 4.36
C ALA A 126 -14.58 13.15 5.80
N ALA A 127 -14.14 11.91 6.05
CA ALA A 127 -13.62 11.45 7.33
C ALA A 127 -12.20 11.94 7.64
N GLY A 128 -11.54 12.62 6.69
CA GLY A 128 -10.25 13.27 6.87
C GLY A 128 -9.06 12.56 6.22
N ALA A 129 -9.28 11.60 5.33
CA ALA A 129 -8.18 11.04 4.53
C ALA A 129 -7.56 12.13 3.63
N ASP A 130 -6.24 12.17 3.56
CA ASP A 130 -5.47 13.13 2.76
C ASP A 130 -5.28 12.64 1.33
N CYS A 131 -5.17 11.33 1.14
CA CYS A 131 -5.04 10.66 -0.14
C CYS A 131 -6.06 9.52 -0.22
N LEU A 132 -6.55 9.23 -1.44
CA LEU A 132 -7.53 8.18 -1.64
C LEU A 132 -6.98 7.09 -2.55
N TYR A 133 -7.39 5.85 -2.28
CA TYR A 133 -6.81 4.71 -2.94
C TYR A 133 -7.82 3.57 -3.11
N ALA A 134 -8.03 3.15 -4.35
CA ALA A 134 -8.75 1.92 -4.68
C ALA A 134 -7.84 1.04 -5.55
N PRO A 135 -7.18 0.01 -4.97
CA PRO A 135 -6.45 -0.96 -5.78
C PRO A 135 -7.40 -1.68 -6.73
N GLY A 136 -6.92 -2.00 -7.94
CA GLY A 136 -7.73 -2.66 -8.96
C GLY A 136 -8.28 -1.73 -10.03
N LEU A 137 -8.06 -0.41 -9.96
CA LEU A 137 -8.30 0.48 -11.09
C LEU A 137 -7.35 0.12 -12.23
N ALA A 138 -7.90 -0.35 -13.36
CA ALA A 138 -7.10 -0.90 -14.45
C ALA A 138 -7.20 -0.08 -15.75
N THR A 139 -8.29 0.67 -15.95
CA THR A 139 -8.53 1.42 -17.20
C THR A 139 -8.44 2.93 -16.99
N ARG A 140 -8.20 3.65 -18.09
CA ARG A 140 -8.17 5.13 -18.12
C ARG A 140 -9.47 5.71 -17.59
N GLU A 141 -10.59 5.12 -17.97
CA GLU A 141 -11.94 5.54 -17.61
C GLU A 141 -12.17 5.40 -16.10
N GLN A 142 -11.80 4.27 -15.51
CA GLN A 142 -11.93 4.02 -14.07
C GLN A 142 -11.07 5.01 -13.26
N ILE A 143 -9.80 5.20 -13.65
CA ILE A 143 -8.90 6.15 -12.98
C ILE A 143 -9.47 7.56 -13.05
N SER A 144 -9.88 8.00 -14.24
CA SER A 144 -10.45 9.33 -14.46
C SER A 144 -11.75 9.55 -13.67
N ALA A 145 -12.61 8.51 -13.60
CA ALA A 145 -13.86 8.56 -12.83
C ALA A 145 -13.60 8.78 -11.35
N VAL A 146 -12.69 7.99 -10.76
CA VAL A 146 -12.32 8.12 -9.34
C VAL A 146 -11.68 9.48 -9.07
N VAL A 147 -10.70 9.91 -9.88
CA VAL A 147 -10.04 11.21 -9.72
C VAL A 147 -11.04 12.35 -9.71
N LYS A 148 -12.00 12.36 -10.67
CA LYS A 148 -13.04 13.38 -10.74
C LYS A 148 -13.97 13.36 -9.53
N ALA A 149 -14.36 12.16 -9.10
CA ALA A 149 -15.34 12.00 -8.03
C ALA A 149 -14.82 12.44 -6.65
N VAL A 150 -13.51 12.36 -6.42
CA VAL A 150 -12.88 12.69 -5.11
C VAL A 150 -12.11 14.00 -5.12
N ALA A 151 -12.11 14.73 -6.24
CA ALA A 151 -11.42 16.00 -6.32
C ALA A 151 -11.86 16.96 -5.18
N PRO A 152 -10.96 17.77 -4.60
CA PRO A 152 -9.57 17.99 -4.99
C PRO A 152 -8.54 17.03 -4.35
N LYS A 153 -8.99 15.99 -3.66
CA LYS A 153 -8.08 15.04 -2.97
C LYS A 153 -7.22 14.25 -3.97
N PRO A 154 -5.94 14.04 -3.68
CA PRO A 154 -5.06 13.23 -4.52
C PRO A 154 -5.49 11.76 -4.50
N VAL A 155 -5.29 11.09 -5.63
CA VAL A 155 -5.53 9.65 -5.80
C VAL A 155 -4.22 8.93 -6.00
N ASN A 156 -4.03 7.83 -5.25
CA ASN A 156 -2.99 6.84 -5.50
C ASN A 156 -3.48 5.82 -6.53
N VAL A 157 -2.67 5.56 -7.56
CA VAL A 157 -2.93 4.53 -8.56
C VAL A 157 -1.93 3.39 -8.39
N LEU A 158 -2.41 2.16 -8.26
CA LEU A 158 -1.56 0.97 -8.14
C LEU A 158 -1.21 0.43 -9.52
N MET A 159 0.08 0.39 -9.82
CA MET A 159 0.64 -0.23 -11.02
C MET A 159 1.46 -1.47 -10.61
N GLY A 160 0.77 -2.50 -10.12
CA GLY A 160 1.38 -3.72 -9.56
C GLY A 160 1.49 -4.90 -10.53
N THR A 161 1.02 -4.74 -11.76
CA THR A 161 1.05 -5.74 -12.86
C THR A 161 1.47 -5.07 -14.16
N PRO A 162 1.89 -5.83 -15.20
CA PRO A 162 2.16 -5.26 -16.52
C PRO A 162 0.99 -4.43 -17.04
N SER A 163 1.26 -3.26 -17.58
CA SER A 163 0.27 -2.32 -18.09
C SER A 163 0.86 -1.52 -19.26
N GLU A 164 0.00 -1.09 -20.18
CA GLU A 164 0.34 -0.13 -21.24
C GLU A 164 0.35 1.32 -20.74
N LEU A 165 -0.16 1.58 -19.53
CA LEU A 165 -0.16 2.91 -18.94
C LEU A 165 1.24 3.27 -18.43
N THR A 166 1.69 4.45 -18.78
CA THR A 166 2.94 5.04 -18.31
C THR A 166 2.69 5.99 -17.14
N VAL A 167 3.78 6.42 -16.47
CA VAL A 167 3.71 7.47 -15.43
C VAL A 167 3.04 8.74 -15.97
N LYS A 168 3.37 9.15 -17.21
CA LYS A 168 2.76 10.33 -17.86
C LYS A 168 1.26 10.16 -18.13
N ASP A 169 0.83 8.95 -18.46
CA ASP A 169 -0.59 8.66 -18.62
C ASP A 169 -1.34 8.81 -17.31
N ILE A 170 -0.81 8.26 -16.22
CA ILE A 170 -1.41 8.38 -14.89
C ILE A 170 -1.48 9.86 -14.45
N GLU A 171 -0.41 10.61 -14.67
CA GLU A 171 -0.37 12.05 -14.40
C GLU A 171 -1.45 12.82 -15.20
N ALA A 172 -1.56 12.55 -16.50
CA ALA A 172 -2.56 13.17 -17.38
C ALA A 172 -4.00 12.83 -16.97
N LEU A 173 -4.22 11.64 -16.40
CA LEU A 173 -5.52 11.23 -15.84
C LEU A 173 -5.81 11.88 -14.48
N GLY A 174 -4.84 12.59 -13.90
CA GLY A 174 -4.99 13.30 -12.62
C GLY A 174 -4.54 12.49 -11.40
N GLY A 175 -3.95 11.30 -11.58
CA GLY A 175 -3.28 10.58 -10.50
C GLY A 175 -2.12 11.40 -9.94
N ARG A 176 -1.93 11.39 -8.62
CA ARG A 176 -0.89 12.20 -7.95
C ARG A 176 0.13 11.35 -7.20
N ARG A 177 -0.18 10.10 -6.96
CA ARG A 177 0.72 9.10 -6.39
C ARG A 177 0.61 7.81 -7.20
N ILE A 178 1.73 7.13 -7.41
CA ILE A 178 1.77 5.80 -8.00
C ILE A 178 2.44 4.86 -6.99
N SER A 179 1.79 3.74 -6.72
CA SER A 179 2.38 2.66 -5.95
C SER A 179 2.53 1.43 -6.83
N VAL A 180 3.50 0.58 -6.51
CA VAL A 180 3.76 -0.65 -7.27
C VAL A 180 3.50 -1.91 -6.43
N GLY A 181 3.09 -1.75 -5.17
CA GLY A 181 2.88 -2.86 -4.25
C GLY A 181 4.10 -3.76 -4.19
N GLY A 182 3.88 -5.06 -4.15
CA GLY A 182 4.95 -6.05 -4.16
C GLY A 182 5.59 -6.35 -5.52
N ALA A 183 5.33 -5.55 -6.58
CA ALA A 183 5.79 -5.89 -7.93
C ALA A 183 7.32 -5.94 -8.06
N LEU A 184 8.04 -4.97 -7.49
CA LEU A 184 9.50 -4.97 -7.52
C LEU A 184 10.10 -6.13 -6.71
N ALA A 185 9.53 -6.45 -5.54
CA ALA A 185 9.94 -7.61 -4.77
C ALA A 185 9.69 -8.91 -5.54
N ARG A 186 8.52 -9.05 -6.20
CA ARG A 186 8.23 -10.22 -7.06
C ARG A 186 9.18 -10.33 -8.25
N ALA A 187 9.59 -9.21 -8.84
CA ALA A 187 10.59 -9.21 -9.92
C ALA A 187 11.94 -9.73 -9.43
N ALA A 188 12.40 -9.29 -8.26
CA ALA A 188 13.63 -9.77 -7.63
C ALA A 188 13.54 -11.26 -7.26
N TRP A 189 12.48 -11.68 -6.58
CA TRP A 189 12.22 -13.08 -6.25
C TRP A 189 12.10 -13.96 -7.48
N GLY A 190 11.48 -13.47 -8.55
CA GLY A 190 11.39 -14.19 -9.82
C GLY A 190 12.76 -14.49 -10.43
N GLY A 191 13.68 -13.52 -10.39
CA GLY A 191 15.07 -13.71 -10.80
C GLY A 191 15.78 -14.76 -9.96
N PHE A 192 15.70 -14.64 -8.64
CA PHE A 192 16.26 -15.59 -7.69
C PHE A 192 15.74 -17.02 -7.91
N ILE A 193 14.41 -17.20 -7.97
CA ILE A 193 13.78 -18.52 -8.12
C ILE A 193 14.20 -19.17 -9.45
N ARG A 194 14.23 -18.41 -10.56
CA ARG A 194 14.67 -18.96 -11.86
C ARG A 194 16.12 -19.45 -11.79
N ALA A 195 17.02 -18.64 -11.24
CA ALA A 195 18.44 -19.01 -11.13
C ALA A 195 18.63 -20.24 -10.23
N ALA A 196 17.95 -20.28 -9.08
CA ALA A 196 18.02 -21.42 -8.14
C ALA A 196 17.51 -22.72 -8.78
N LYS A 197 16.40 -22.68 -9.54
CA LYS A 197 15.88 -23.84 -10.26
C LYS A 197 16.85 -24.35 -11.33
N MET A 198 17.50 -23.47 -12.10
CA MET A 198 18.51 -23.87 -13.10
C MET A 198 19.69 -24.63 -12.48
N ILE A 199 20.11 -24.25 -11.27
CA ILE A 199 21.14 -24.97 -10.52
C ILE A 199 20.61 -26.31 -10.04
N ALA A 200 19.47 -26.33 -9.38
CA ALA A 200 18.92 -27.52 -8.74
C ALA A 200 18.52 -28.61 -9.75
N GLU A 201 17.95 -28.23 -10.87
CA GLU A 201 17.40 -29.14 -11.88
C GLU A 201 18.42 -29.52 -12.96
N GLY A 202 19.30 -28.60 -13.34
CA GLY A 202 20.21 -28.78 -14.47
C GLY A 202 21.69 -28.56 -14.18
N GLY A 203 22.07 -28.26 -12.94
CA GLY A 203 23.45 -27.94 -12.56
C GLY A 203 24.04 -26.73 -13.29
N SER A 204 23.18 -25.83 -13.83
CA SER A 204 23.59 -24.73 -14.68
C SER A 204 23.62 -23.40 -13.91
N PHE A 205 24.70 -22.62 -14.10
CA PHE A 205 24.88 -21.28 -13.54
C PHE A 205 24.47 -20.17 -14.51
N LYS A 206 23.90 -20.48 -15.68
CA LYS A 206 23.45 -19.50 -16.70
C LYS A 206 22.36 -18.55 -16.16
N GLY A 207 21.64 -18.95 -15.10
CA GLY A 207 20.67 -18.10 -14.45
C GLY A 207 21.21 -16.78 -13.85
N PHE A 208 22.54 -16.63 -13.76
CA PHE A 208 23.19 -15.41 -13.26
C PHE A 208 23.48 -14.37 -14.34
N GLU A 209 23.23 -14.64 -15.63
CA GLU A 209 23.47 -13.70 -16.73
C GLU A 209 22.84 -12.32 -16.53
N ASN A 210 21.68 -12.26 -15.87
CA ASN A 210 20.95 -11.03 -15.61
C ASN A 210 21.02 -10.58 -14.13
N ALA A 211 21.98 -11.07 -13.37
CA ALA A 211 22.18 -10.63 -12.00
C ALA A 211 22.73 -9.20 -11.96
N ALA A 212 22.21 -8.37 -11.05
CA ALA A 212 22.74 -7.03 -10.86
C ALA A 212 24.20 -7.09 -10.37
N PRO A 213 25.11 -6.26 -10.93
CA PRO A 213 26.49 -6.20 -10.44
C PRO A 213 26.55 -5.78 -8.97
N GLY A 214 27.36 -6.49 -8.16
CA GLY A 214 27.50 -6.16 -6.73
C GLY A 214 27.96 -4.73 -6.46
N ALA A 215 28.75 -4.14 -7.37
CA ALA A 215 29.17 -2.75 -7.27
C ALA A 215 28.00 -1.75 -7.41
N GLU A 216 27.00 -2.07 -8.26
CA GLU A 216 25.79 -1.26 -8.43
C GLU A 216 24.91 -1.30 -7.17
N ILE A 217 24.72 -2.50 -6.60
CA ILE A 217 23.99 -2.67 -5.35
C ILE A 217 24.68 -1.88 -4.22
N ASN A 218 26.00 -2.04 -4.09
CA ASN A 218 26.75 -1.33 -3.05
C ASN A 218 26.71 0.20 -3.22
N LYS A 219 26.67 0.68 -4.46
CA LYS A 219 26.54 2.12 -4.72
C LYS A 219 25.17 2.63 -4.28
N ALA A 220 24.10 1.91 -4.59
CA ALA A 220 22.73 2.28 -4.20
C ALA A 220 22.53 2.30 -2.67
N LEU A 221 23.23 1.43 -1.93
CA LEU A 221 23.11 1.33 -0.47
C LEU A 221 24.01 2.34 0.29
N LYS A 222 24.88 3.08 -0.40
CA LYS A 222 25.76 4.11 0.20
C LYS A 222 25.23 5.54 0.04
N SER A 223 24.16 5.73 -0.72
CA SER A 223 23.53 7.02 -0.99
C SER A 223 22.45 7.33 0.04
#